data_c6d03bc6d338afdd91e58d04e275096e
#
_entry.id   c6d03bc6d338afdd91e58d04e275096e
#
_cell.length_a   1.000
_cell.length_b   1.000
_cell.length_c   1.000
_cell.angle_alpha   90.00
_cell.angle_beta   90.00
_cell.angle_gamma   90.00
#
_symmetry.space_group_name_H-M   'P 1'
#
loop_
_entity.id
_entity.type
_entity.pdbx_description
1 polymer ?
#
loop_
_entity_poly.entity_id
_entity_poly.type
_entity_poly.pdbx_seq_one_letter_code
_entity_poly.pdbx_strand_id
1 'polypeptide(L)'
;MTEILNEYAGLVMPYLEAWGISLCQAGLIALVVVWLLLYVLRGVSFFRFLMRWYQRLIVVCGLAALGFWLFYIGREHQIFLDNKAVNDYKPLEQVNVSINGGEAAELMPRDRDMRKTVGPEFEIKAEIFDDKGGIVNTITRRVVVGCSKDIMISLPILAGGSEDFVMPSPR
;
A
#
# COMPACT_ATOMS: atom_id res chain seq x y z
N MET A 1 -22.14 10.67 -5.57
CA MET A 1 -21.88 9.72 -6.68
C MET A 1 -22.46 8.33 -6.38
N THR A 2 -22.39 7.84 -5.15
CA THR A 2 -22.97 6.56 -4.71
C THR A 2 -24.51 6.55 -4.74
N GLU A 3 -25.19 7.66 -4.42
CA GLU A 3 -26.66 7.75 -4.48
C GLU A 3 -27.22 7.62 -5.88
N ILE A 4 -26.58 8.28 -6.86
CA ILE A 4 -26.98 8.21 -8.27
C ILE A 4 -26.83 6.77 -8.81
N LEU A 5 -25.73 6.09 -8.44
CA LEU A 5 -25.51 4.69 -8.82
C LEU A 5 -26.57 3.75 -8.21
N ASN A 6 -26.97 3.99 -6.96
CA ASN A 6 -28.01 3.19 -6.30
C ASN A 6 -29.40 3.42 -6.91
N GLU A 7 -29.72 4.64 -7.32
CA GLU A 7 -30.96 4.98 -7.98
C GLU A 7 -31.07 4.30 -9.35
N TYR A 8 -30.05 4.33 -10.17
CA TYR A 8 -30.00 3.61 -11.44
C TYR A 8 -29.99 2.08 -11.27
N ALA A 9 -29.30 1.56 -10.27
CA ALA A 9 -29.34 0.15 -9.94
C ALA A 9 -30.76 -0.32 -9.57
N GLY A 10 -31.50 0.47 -8.76
CA GLY A 10 -32.88 0.18 -8.40
C GLY A 10 -33.86 0.17 -9.56
N LEU A 11 -33.60 0.98 -10.60
CA LEU A 11 -34.41 1.03 -11.82
C LEU A 11 -34.16 -0.16 -12.75
N VAL A 12 -32.92 -0.65 -12.82
CA VAL A 12 -32.50 -1.67 -13.78
C VAL A 12 -32.63 -3.10 -13.22
N MET A 13 -32.47 -3.26 -11.89
CA MET A 13 -32.50 -4.58 -11.22
C MET A 13 -33.77 -5.39 -11.50
N PRO A 14 -35.02 -4.83 -11.41
CA PRO A 14 -36.22 -5.61 -11.65
C PRO A 14 -36.31 -6.20 -13.07
N TYR A 15 -35.74 -5.48 -14.05
CA TYR A 15 -35.74 -5.95 -15.44
C TYR A 15 -34.71 -7.07 -15.67
N LEU A 16 -33.55 -7.00 -15.00
CA LEU A 16 -32.51 -8.02 -15.08
C LEU A 16 -32.94 -9.31 -14.38
N GLU A 17 -33.61 -9.21 -13.24
CA GLU A 17 -34.13 -10.35 -12.49
C GLU A 17 -35.23 -11.06 -13.29
N ALA A 18 -36.12 -10.30 -13.98
CA ALA A 18 -37.17 -10.82 -14.84
C ALA A 18 -36.61 -11.68 -16.02
N TRP A 19 -35.38 -11.41 -16.45
CA TRP A 19 -34.68 -12.14 -17.51
C TRP A 19 -33.69 -13.17 -16.98
N GLY A 20 -33.57 -13.35 -15.67
CA GLY A 20 -32.61 -14.27 -15.04
C GLY A 20 -31.13 -13.91 -15.28
N ILE A 21 -30.86 -12.64 -15.59
CA ILE A 21 -29.52 -12.15 -15.91
C ILE A 21 -28.92 -11.49 -14.65
N SER A 22 -27.79 -12.01 -14.19
CA SER A 22 -27.05 -11.36 -13.11
C SER A 22 -26.41 -10.04 -13.58
N LEU A 23 -26.17 -9.10 -12.65
CA LEU A 23 -25.52 -7.81 -12.92
C LEU A 23 -24.18 -7.97 -13.67
N CYS A 24 -23.41 -9.02 -13.34
CA CYS A 24 -22.17 -9.35 -14.05
C CYS A 24 -22.40 -9.78 -15.49
N GLN A 25 -23.46 -10.56 -15.77
CA GLN A 25 -23.82 -10.98 -17.12
C GLN A 25 -24.33 -9.79 -17.95
N ALA A 26 -25.14 -8.91 -17.36
CA ALA A 26 -25.59 -7.68 -17.99
C ALA A 26 -24.40 -6.76 -18.34
N GLY A 27 -23.43 -6.61 -17.45
CA GLY A 27 -22.21 -5.86 -17.71
C GLY A 27 -21.38 -6.46 -18.86
N LEU A 28 -21.25 -7.78 -18.92
CA LEU A 28 -20.57 -8.47 -20.02
C LEU A 28 -21.30 -8.29 -21.35
N ILE A 29 -22.63 -8.40 -21.36
CA ILE A 29 -23.45 -8.19 -22.56
C ILE A 29 -23.29 -6.75 -23.05
N ALA A 30 -23.39 -5.78 -22.16
CA ALA A 30 -23.19 -4.36 -22.49
C ALA A 30 -21.80 -4.11 -23.09
N LEU A 31 -20.74 -4.70 -22.53
CA LEU A 31 -19.37 -4.62 -23.06
C LEU A 31 -19.26 -5.20 -24.46
N VAL A 32 -19.87 -6.36 -24.71
CA VAL A 32 -19.88 -7.01 -26.03
C VAL A 32 -20.64 -6.15 -27.04
N VAL A 33 -21.81 -5.61 -26.68
CA VAL A 33 -22.60 -4.73 -27.55
C VAL A 33 -21.84 -3.45 -27.90
N VAL A 34 -21.19 -2.80 -26.93
CA VAL A 34 -20.33 -1.63 -27.16
C VAL A 34 -19.18 -1.99 -28.07
N TRP A 35 -18.53 -3.14 -27.85
CA TRP A 35 -17.43 -3.60 -28.70
C TRP A 35 -17.87 -3.88 -30.14
N LEU A 36 -19.04 -4.52 -30.36
CA LEU A 36 -19.61 -4.72 -31.66
C LEU A 36 -19.99 -3.40 -32.36
N LEU A 37 -20.57 -2.46 -31.62
CA LEU A 37 -20.89 -1.12 -32.14
C LEU A 37 -19.61 -0.40 -32.59
N LEU A 38 -18.55 -0.45 -31.78
CA LEU A 38 -17.26 0.11 -32.12
C LEU A 38 -16.63 -0.57 -33.34
N TYR A 39 -16.82 -1.90 -33.47
CA TYR A 39 -16.33 -2.67 -34.62
C TYR A 39 -17.04 -2.27 -35.90
N VAL A 40 -18.37 -2.12 -35.88
CA VAL A 40 -19.19 -1.68 -37.06
C VAL A 40 -18.84 -0.24 -37.47
N LEU A 41 -18.67 0.66 -36.46
CA LEU A 41 -18.31 2.06 -36.70
C LEU A 41 -16.88 2.22 -37.22
N ARG A 42 -16.02 1.20 -37.06
CA ARG A 42 -14.64 1.22 -37.57
C ARG A 42 -14.53 1.42 -39.09
N GLY A 43 -15.63 1.14 -39.85
CA GLY A 43 -15.72 1.40 -41.30
C GLY A 43 -15.73 2.87 -41.67
N VAL A 44 -16.14 3.77 -40.77
CA VAL A 44 -16.24 5.22 -41.01
C VAL A 44 -14.87 5.85 -40.90
N SER A 45 -14.44 6.63 -41.91
CA SER A 45 -13.09 7.21 -41.97
C SER A 45 -12.76 8.11 -40.78
N PHE A 46 -13.73 8.89 -40.30
CA PHE A 46 -13.61 9.73 -39.12
C PHE A 46 -13.39 8.88 -37.84
N PHE A 47 -14.11 7.78 -37.72
CA PHE A 47 -14.03 6.89 -36.57
C PHE A 47 -12.67 6.16 -36.51
N ARG A 48 -12.09 5.80 -37.68
CA ARG A 48 -10.74 5.24 -37.78
C ARG A 48 -9.64 6.21 -37.31
N PHE A 49 -9.83 7.50 -37.56
CA PHE A 49 -8.92 8.56 -37.04
C PHE A 49 -9.05 8.70 -35.53
N LEU A 50 -10.28 8.78 -35.02
CA LEU A 50 -10.56 8.88 -33.58
C LEU A 50 -10.06 7.67 -32.81
N MET A 51 -10.29 6.44 -33.32
CA MET A 51 -9.82 5.20 -32.73
C MET A 51 -8.30 5.11 -32.66
N ARG A 52 -7.59 5.58 -33.67
CA ARG A 52 -6.12 5.63 -33.63
C ARG A 52 -5.60 6.57 -32.56
N TRP A 53 -6.27 7.70 -32.36
CA TRP A 53 -5.95 8.64 -31.29
C TRP A 53 -6.24 8.04 -29.91
N TYR A 54 -7.39 7.41 -29.76
CA TYR A 54 -7.80 6.74 -28.52
C TYR A 54 -6.84 5.60 -28.12
N GLN A 55 -6.44 4.76 -29.07
CA GLN A 55 -5.47 3.70 -28.85
C GLN A 55 -4.13 4.25 -28.37
N ARG A 56 -3.65 5.34 -28.96
CA ARG A 56 -2.42 6.01 -28.52
C ARG A 56 -2.54 6.56 -27.11
N LEU A 57 -3.67 7.20 -26.81
CA LEU A 57 -3.94 7.76 -25.51
C LEU A 57 -4.02 6.68 -24.42
N ILE A 58 -4.67 5.55 -24.67
CA ILE A 58 -4.72 4.40 -23.77
C ILE A 58 -3.31 3.86 -23.49
N VAL A 59 -2.49 3.71 -24.52
CA VAL A 59 -1.10 3.25 -24.35
C VAL A 59 -0.29 4.22 -23.50
N VAL A 60 -0.40 5.52 -23.77
CA VAL A 60 0.31 6.55 -23.00
C VAL A 60 -0.17 6.56 -21.54
N CYS A 61 -1.48 6.52 -21.31
CA CYS A 61 -2.04 6.46 -19.94
C CYS A 61 -1.63 5.16 -19.23
N GLY A 62 -1.61 4.04 -19.93
CA GLY A 62 -1.16 2.76 -19.38
C GLY A 62 0.32 2.78 -18.98
N LEU A 63 1.18 3.34 -19.83
CA LEU A 63 2.60 3.51 -19.53
C LEU A 63 2.82 4.48 -18.38
N ALA A 64 2.07 5.58 -18.33
CA ALA A 64 2.14 6.54 -17.23
C ALA A 64 1.69 5.90 -15.91
N ALA A 65 0.60 5.13 -15.92
CA ALA A 65 0.12 4.40 -14.74
C ALA A 65 1.14 3.36 -14.27
N LEU A 66 1.73 2.61 -15.21
CA LEU A 66 2.80 1.65 -14.90
C LEU A 66 4.04 2.35 -14.33
N GLY A 67 4.46 3.46 -14.90
CA GLY A 67 5.58 4.25 -14.40
C GLY A 67 5.32 4.80 -12.99
N PHE A 68 4.11 5.30 -12.73
CA PHE A 68 3.70 5.74 -11.41
C PHE A 68 3.68 4.58 -10.40
N TRP A 69 3.16 3.43 -10.80
CA TRP A 69 3.15 2.21 -10.00
C TRP A 69 4.56 1.74 -9.62
N LEU A 70 5.46 1.68 -10.59
CA LEU A 70 6.86 1.30 -10.36
C LEU A 70 7.58 2.30 -9.47
N PHE A 71 7.33 3.61 -9.66
CA PHE A 71 7.86 4.65 -8.80
C PHE A 71 7.38 4.50 -7.36
N TYR A 72 6.09 4.20 -7.17
CA TYR A 72 5.50 4.03 -5.84
C TYR A 72 6.07 2.82 -5.09
N ILE A 73 6.21 1.69 -5.79
CA ILE A 73 6.77 0.45 -5.20
C ILE A 73 8.29 0.56 -5.00
N GLY A 74 9.00 1.20 -5.94
CA GLY A 74 10.46 1.29 -5.90
C GLY A 74 11.02 2.38 -5.00
N ARG A 75 10.15 3.13 -4.30
CA ARG A 75 10.60 4.24 -3.45
C ARG A 75 11.34 3.74 -2.23
N GLU A 76 12.54 4.27 -2.02
CA GLU A 76 13.33 4.04 -0.80
C GLU A 76 12.82 4.92 0.34
N HIS A 77 12.74 4.32 1.53
CA HIS A 77 12.42 4.99 2.79
C HIS A 77 13.55 4.79 3.78
N GLN A 78 13.86 5.85 4.54
CA GLN A 78 14.80 5.79 5.65
C GLN A 78 14.01 5.57 6.95
N ILE A 79 14.38 4.53 7.68
CA ILE A 79 13.78 4.17 8.95
C ILE A 79 14.82 4.41 10.03
N PHE A 80 14.50 5.29 10.94
CA PHE A 80 15.31 5.54 12.14
C PHE A 80 14.76 4.69 13.27
N LEU A 81 15.57 3.78 13.77
CA LEU A 81 15.29 2.97 14.96
C LEU A 81 15.85 3.72 16.17
N ASP A 82 15.02 4.02 17.14
CA ASP A 82 15.42 4.78 18.33
C ASP A 82 15.10 4.00 19.60
N ASN A 83 16.15 3.68 20.40
CA ASN A 83 16.04 3.03 21.70
C ASN A 83 16.23 4.03 22.85
N LYS A 84 15.57 5.19 22.76
CA LYS A 84 15.58 6.20 23.83
C LYS A 84 14.30 6.14 24.64
N ALA A 85 14.41 6.56 25.90
CA ALA A 85 13.23 6.78 26.72
C ALA A 85 12.28 7.80 26.06
N VAL A 86 11.02 7.47 25.95
CA VAL A 86 9.97 8.35 25.43
C VAL A 86 8.78 8.28 26.38
N ASN A 87 8.35 9.41 26.88
CA ASN A 87 7.30 9.50 27.90
C ASN A 87 7.60 8.57 29.09
N ASP A 88 6.69 7.65 29.41
CA ASP A 88 6.83 6.69 30.52
C ASP A 88 7.55 5.40 30.14
N TYR A 89 7.93 5.24 28.85
CA TYR A 89 8.61 4.05 28.36
C TYR A 89 10.12 4.16 28.53
N LYS A 90 10.70 3.21 29.28
CA LYS A 90 12.16 3.14 29.50
C LYS A 90 12.85 2.53 28.27
N PRO A 91 14.12 2.89 28.02
CA PRO A 91 14.90 2.23 26.95
C PRO A 91 15.06 0.75 27.25
N LEU A 92 15.12 -0.05 26.20
CA LEU A 92 15.36 -1.49 26.30
C LEU A 92 16.85 -1.74 26.52
N GLU A 93 17.19 -2.71 27.38
CA GLU A 93 18.58 -3.06 27.70
C GLU A 93 19.34 -3.53 26.45
N GLN A 94 18.75 -4.45 25.69
CA GLN A 94 19.29 -4.94 24.43
C GLN A 94 18.13 -5.36 23.53
N VAL A 95 18.17 -4.92 22.28
CA VAL A 95 17.13 -5.29 21.30
C VAL A 95 17.77 -5.53 19.94
N ASN A 96 17.43 -6.66 19.33
CA ASN A 96 17.79 -6.97 17.95
C ASN A 96 16.58 -6.68 17.05
N VAL A 97 16.77 -5.80 16.08
CA VAL A 97 15.71 -5.39 15.16
C VAL A 97 16.07 -5.78 13.74
N SER A 98 15.21 -6.55 13.11
CA SER A 98 15.29 -6.86 11.68
C SER A 98 14.12 -6.26 10.92
N ILE A 99 14.38 -5.80 9.69
CA ILE A 99 13.39 -5.23 8.79
C ILE A 99 13.29 -6.14 7.57
N ASN A 100 12.07 -6.59 7.23
CA ASN A 100 11.80 -7.52 6.12
C ASN A 100 12.68 -8.79 6.16
N GLY A 101 13.01 -9.28 7.35
CA GLY A 101 13.88 -10.45 7.53
C GLY A 101 15.34 -10.21 7.11
N GLY A 102 15.74 -8.96 6.94
CA GLY A 102 17.13 -8.59 6.65
C GLY A 102 18.05 -8.74 7.87
N GLU A 103 19.27 -8.24 7.73
CA GLU A 103 20.27 -8.26 8.81
C GLU A 103 19.76 -7.54 10.07
N ALA A 104 19.86 -8.20 11.22
CA ALA A 104 19.45 -7.64 12.48
C ALA A 104 20.41 -6.53 12.95
N ALA A 105 19.84 -5.43 13.41
CA ALA A 105 20.56 -4.38 14.09
C ALA A 105 20.45 -4.59 15.61
N GLU A 106 21.57 -4.66 16.29
CA GLU A 106 21.64 -4.68 17.73
C GLU A 106 21.70 -3.26 18.26
N LEU A 107 20.73 -2.89 19.12
CA LEU A 107 20.65 -1.58 19.73
C LEU A 107 20.69 -1.69 21.26
N MET A 108 21.62 -0.95 21.85
CA MET A 108 21.75 -0.76 23.28
C MET A 108 20.88 0.43 23.76
N PRO A 109 20.77 0.68 25.08
CA PRO A 109 20.04 1.83 25.61
C PRO A 109 20.57 3.14 25.04
N ARG A 110 19.68 3.99 24.52
CA ARG A 110 19.95 5.29 23.89
C ARG A 110 20.61 5.23 22.50
N ASP A 111 20.81 4.03 21.95
CA ASP A 111 21.31 3.90 20.59
C ASP A 111 20.25 4.27 19.56
N ARG A 112 20.75 4.69 18.42
CA ARG A 112 19.95 4.95 17.23
C ARG A 112 20.64 4.33 16.02
N ASP A 113 19.90 3.63 15.20
CA ASP A 113 20.35 3.09 13.93
C ASP A 113 19.47 3.58 12.78
N MET A 114 20.02 3.58 11.58
CA MET A 114 19.29 3.96 10.37
C MET A 114 19.32 2.80 9.38
N ARG A 115 18.15 2.38 8.98
CA ARG A 115 17.96 1.34 7.96
C ARG A 115 17.22 1.89 6.76
N LYS A 116 17.47 1.28 5.62
CA LYS A 116 16.74 1.59 4.38
C LYS A 116 15.84 0.43 4.04
N THR A 117 14.65 0.75 3.58
CA THR A 117 13.71 -0.21 3.03
C THR A 117 13.10 0.32 1.74
N VAL A 118 12.61 -0.58 0.91
CA VAL A 118 11.96 -0.25 -0.35
C VAL A 118 10.50 -0.67 -0.27
N GLY A 119 9.63 0.19 -0.79
CA GLY A 119 8.21 -0.09 -0.87
C GLY A 119 7.37 0.61 0.19
N PRO A 120 6.04 0.61 0.01
CA PRO A 120 5.11 1.36 0.84
C PRO A 120 4.89 0.77 2.22
N GLU A 121 5.29 -0.47 2.43
CA GLU A 121 5.13 -1.19 3.69
C GLU A 121 6.33 -2.10 3.97
N PHE A 122 6.59 -2.35 5.25
CA PHE A 122 7.62 -3.28 5.69
C PHE A 122 7.21 -3.97 6.99
N GLU A 123 7.86 -5.10 7.25
CA GLU A 123 7.72 -5.84 8.50
C GLU A 123 8.91 -5.55 9.40
N ILE A 124 8.63 -5.17 10.64
CA ILE A 124 9.63 -5.02 11.68
C ILE A 124 9.51 -6.17 12.67
N LYS A 125 10.62 -6.83 12.96
CA LYS A 125 10.74 -7.85 14.01
C LYS A 125 11.75 -7.37 15.03
N ALA A 126 11.30 -7.21 16.27
CA ALA A 126 12.13 -6.82 17.41
C ALA A 126 12.22 -7.99 18.40
N GLU A 127 13.42 -8.42 18.71
CA GLU A 127 13.74 -9.42 19.74
C GLU A 127 14.37 -8.71 20.93
N ILE A 128 13.71 -8.77 22.07
CA ILE A 128 14.10 -8.09 23.30
C ILE A 128 14.82 -9.10 24.18
N PHE A 129 16.00 -8.73 24.67
CA PHE A 129 16.83 -9.57 25.52
C PHE A 129 16.80 -9.08 26.97
N ASP A 130 17.03 -10.01 27.90
CA ASP A 130 17.28 -9.71 29.29
C ASP A 130 18.80 -9.52 29.55
N ASP A 131 19.17 -9.12 30.78
CA ASP A 131 20.56 -8.95 31.22
C ASP A 131 21.39 -10.25 31.10
N LYS A 132 20.78 -11.40 30.90
CA LYS A 132 21.42 -12.72 30.79
C LYS A 132 21.55 -13.18 29.32
N GLY A 133 21.12 -12.36 28.37
CA GLY A 133 21.15 -12.67 26.95
C GLY A 133 20.05 -13.64 26.50
N GLY A 134 19.02 -13.85 27.32
CA GLY A 134 17.84 -14.62 26.94
C GLY A 134 16.82 -13.75 26.23
N ILE A 135 16.14 -14.31 25.20
CA ILE A 135 15.04 -13.61 24.53
C ILE A 135 13.81 -13.61 25.44
N VAL A 136 13.42 -12.44 25.90
CA VAL A 136 12.24 -12.23 26.75
C VAL A 136 10.98 -12.12 25.92
N ASN A 137 11.06 -11.40 24.80
CA ASN A 137 9.91 -11.13 23.95
C ASN A 137 10.32 -10.97 22.50
N THR A 138 9.44 -11.39 21.59
CA THR A 138 9.59 -11.17 20.15
C THR A 138 8.34 -10.48 19.63
N ILE A 139 8.49 -9.33 19.04
CA ILE A 139 7.39 -8.52 18.52
C ILE A 139 7.54 -8.40 17.01
N THR A 140 6.51 -8.79 16.29
CA THR A 140 6.46 -8.60 14.83
C THR A 140 5.29 -7.68 14.51
N ARG A 141 5.57 -6.62 13.75
CA ARG A 141 4.57 -5.64 13.31
C ARG A 141 4.78 -5.27 11.85
N ARG A 142 3.67 -5.05 11.16
CA ARG A 142 3.66 -4.50 9.81
C ARG A 142 3.44 -3.00 9.88
N VAL A 143 4.29 -2.24 9.21
CA VAL A 143 4.27 -0.77 9.19
C VAL A 143 4.03 -0.29 7.77
N VAL A 144 3.06 0.61 7.61
CA VAL A 144 2.75 1.27 6.34
C VAL A 144 3.34 2.68 6.39
N VAL A 145 4.26 2.96 5.48
CA VAL A 145 4.97 4.26 5.44
C VAL A 145 4.21 5.29 4.61
N GLY A 146 3.40 4.84 3.68
CA GLY A 146 2.66 5.73 2.78
C GLY A 146 3.59 6.60 1.92
N CYS A 147 3.32 7.92 1.90
CA CYS A 147 4.10 8.88 1.11
C CYS A 147 5.23 9.55 1.90
N SER A 148 5.40 9.25 3.18
CA SER A 148 6.49 9.81 4.00
C SER A 148 7.84 9.30 3.50
N LYS A 149 8.87 10.16 3.54
CA LYS A 149 10.22 9.75 3.15
C LYS A 149 10.95 9.06 4.30
N ASP A 150 10.83 9.64 5.48
CA ASP A 150 11.59 9.26 6.65
C ASP A 150 10.63 9.08 7.82
N ILE A 151 10.76 7.99 8.52
CA ILE A 151 10.00 7.70 9.73
C ILE A 151 10.94 7.31 10.85
N MET A 152 10.53 7.58 12.08
CA MET A 152 11.23 7.14 13.27
C MET A 152 10.36 6.13 14.02
N ILE A 153 10.97 5.04 14.43
CA ILE A 153 10.33 3.98 15.21
C ILE A 153 10.91 4.01 16.62
N SER A 154 10.05 4.25 17.59
CA SER A 154 10.42 4.15 19.00
C SER A 154 10.29 2.70 19.45
N LEU A 155 11.42 2.05 19.72
CA LEU A 155 11.46 0.66 20.18
C LEU A 155 10.84 0.46 21.57
N PRO A 156 11.03 1.37 22.55
CA PRO A 156 10.35 1.25 23.84
C PRO A 156 8.83 1.31 23.75
N ILE A 157 8.28 2.17 22.89
CA ILE A 157 6.83 2.24 22.67
C ILE A 157 6.31 0.99 21.96
N LEU A 158 7.05 0.50 20.96
CA LEU A 158 6.74 -0.76 20.28
C LEU A 158 6.71 -1.93 21.26
N ALA A 159 7.70 -2.01 22.17
CA ALA A 159 7.77 -3.03 23.21
C ALA A 159 6.60 -2.95 24.21
N GLY A 160 6.14 -1.74 24.49
CA GLY A 160 4.98 -1.49 25.35
C GLY A 160 3.64 -1.82 24.71
N GLY A 161 3.61 -2.23 23.42
CA GLY A 161 2.40 -2.64 22.72
C GLY A 161 1.50 -1.49 22.26
N SER A 162 1.95 -0.24 22.37
CA SER A 162 1.22 0.92 21.86
C SER A 162 1.23 0.96 20.34
N GLU A 163 0.18 1.50 19.71
CA GLU A 163 0.11 1.67 18.26
C GLU A 163 0.87 2.90 17.77
N ASP A 164 1.16 3.86 18.66
CA ASP A 164 1.81 5.14 18.34
C ASP A 164 3.36 5.06 18.33
N PHE A 165 3.92 3.90 17.99
CA PHE A 165 5.36 3.70 17.94
C PHE A 165 6.04 4.32 16.71
N VAL A 166 5.27 4.74 15.71
CA VAL A 166 5.76 5.42 14.51
C VAL A 166 5.66 6.92 14.69
N MET A 167 6.79 7.59 14.65
CA MET A 167 6.89 9.04 14.81
C MET A 167 7.42 9.70 13.54
N PRO A 168 7.07 10.97 13.28
CA PRO A 168 7.73 11.71 12.21
C PRO A 168 9.23 11.85 12.54
N SER A 169 10.08 11.68 11.52
CA SER A 169 11.52 11.85 11.69
C SER A 169 11.83 13.28 12.15
N PRO A 170 12.68 13.47 13.16
CA PRO A 170 13.21 14.80 13.48
C PRO A 170 14.06 15.27 12.29
N ARG A 171 13.69 16.39 11.73
CA ARG A 171 14.46 17.08 10.68
C ARG A 171 15.69 17.72 11.27
#